data_44c5da19b13e17134e05b6011af78d7f
#
_entry.id   44c5da19b13e17134e05b6011af78d7f
#
_cell.length_a   1.000
_cell.length_b   1.000
_cell.length_c   1.000
_cell.angle_alpha   90.00
_cell.angle_beta   90.00
_cell.angle_gamma   90.00
#
_symmetry.space_group_name_H-M   'P 1'
#
loop_
_entity.id
_entity.type
_entity.pdbx_description
1 polymer ?
#
loop_
_entity_poly.entity_id
_entity_poly.type
_entity_poly.pdbx_seq_one_letter_code
_entity_poly.pdbx_strand_id
1 'polypeptide(L)'
;MQRNIKIGDRIYYEYFEGSIGSAVVTGIIPETTTDFYGKVFSFNRLLTGPHTCIEDYNTIAPSNPKVKAYVKEMKAKREALINEALMFAYPDRKGFSKDERKACDRLLDFAYTKMKELEEFE
;
A
#
# COMPACT_ATOMS: atom_id res chain seq x y z
N MET A 1 -9.50 13.70 2.39
CA MET A 1 -8.28 13.94 1.62
C MET A 1 -7.06 13.91 2.54
N GLN A 2 -6.01 13.24 2.12
CA GLN A 2 -4.74 13.20 2.84
C GLN A 2 -3.91 14.41 2.43
N ARG A 3 -3.43 15.21 3.40
CA ARG A 3 -2.67 16.44 3.15
C ARG A 3 -1.17 16.21 3.26
N ASN A 4 -0.37 17.08 2.61
CA ASN A 4 1.10 17.10 2.69
C ASN A 4 1.74 15.78 2.26
N ILE A 5 1.24 15.22 1.17
CA ILE A 5 1.76 13.98 0.61
C ILE A 5 3.14 14.21 -0.01
N LYS A 6 4.08 13.35 0.32
CA LYS A 6 5.46 13.39 -0.18
C LYS A 6 5.83 12.07 -0.84
N ILE A 7 6.84 12.09 -1.67
CA ILE A 7 7.42 10.87 -2.25
C ILE A 7 7.88 9.96 -1.11
N GLY A 8 7.50 8.69 -1.18
CA GLY A 8 7.76 7.70 -0.14
C GLY A 8 6.61 7.50 0.84
N ASP A 9 5.63 8.39 0.84
CA ASP A 9 4.45 8.25 1.71
C ASP A 9 3.53 7.16 1.20
N ARG A 10 2.89 6.46 2.14
CA ARG A 10 1.81 5.54 1.81
C ARG A 10 0.49 6.30 1.79
N ILE A 11 -0.25 6.13 0.69
CA ILE A 11 -1.57 6.73 0.52
C ILE A 11 -2.63 5.65 0.49
N TYR A 12 -3.88 6.04 0.80
CA TYR A 12 -5.05 5.17 0.80
C TYR A 12 -6.11 5.76 -0.11
N TYR A 13 -6.84 4.90 -0.80
CA TYR A 13 -7.90 5.30 -1.72
C TYR A 13 -8.99 4.24 -1.76
N GLU A 14 -10.17 4.64 -2.19
CA GLU A 14 -11.30 3.74 -2.40
C GLU A 14 -11.44 3.50 -3.89
N TYR A 15 -11.38 2.24 -4.33
CA TYR A 15 -11.37 1.91 -5.76
C TYR A 15 -12.58 1.10 -6.21
N PHE A 16 -13.25 0.39 -5.33
CA PHE A 16 -14.39 -0.45 -5.69
C PHE A 16 -15.34 -0.55 -4.51
N GLU A 17 -16.56 -0.07 -4.64
CA GLU A 17 -17.66 -0.23 -3.66
C GLU A 17 -17.24 -0.39 -2.20
N GLY A 18 -16.48 0.54 -1.67
CA GLY A 18 -16.00 0.52 -0.29
C GLY A 18 -14.68 -0.23 -0.08
N SER A 19 -14.10 -0.79 -1.13
CA SER A 19 -12.78 -1.44 -1.03
C SER A 19 -11.67 -0.40 -0.93
N ILE A 20 -10.80 -0.57 0.05
CA ILE A 20 -9.67 0.33 0.28
C ILE A 20 -8.42 -0.28 -0.37
N GLY A 21 -7.72 0.55 -1.13
CA GLY A 21 -6.40 0.23 -1.64
C GLY A 21 -5.34 1.09 -0.99
N SER A 22 -4.10 0.68 -1.08
CA SER A 22 -2.97 1.48 -0.64
C SER A 22 -1.81 1.38 -1.62
N ALA A 23 -1.00 2.44 -1.67
CA ALA A 23 0.17 2.48 -2.52
C ALA A 23 1.20 3.44 -1.93
N VAL A 24 2.45 3.29 -2.35
CA VAL A 24 3.53 4.20 -1.97
C VAL A 24 3.75 5.18 -3.11
N VAL A 25 3.82 6.46 -2.80
CA VAL A 25 4.03 7.53 -3.79
C VAL A 25 5.47 7.50 -4.27
N THR A 26 5.65 7.36 -5.59
CA THR A 26 6.97 7.36 -6.23
C THR A 26 7.27 8.65 -6.99
N GLY A 27 6.26 9.46 -7.25
CA GLY A 27 6.43 10.74 -7.94
C GLY A 27 5.19 11.61 -7.74
N ILE A 28 5.36 12.91 -7.92
CA ILE A 28 4.27 13.90 -7.80
C ILE A 28 4.34 14.85 -8.99
N ILE A 29 3.23 14.95 -9.72
CA ILE A 29 3.13 15.83 -10.88
C ILE A 29 2.03 16.85 -10.62
N PRO A 30 2.37 18.14 -10.46
CA PRO A 30 1.36 19.19 -10.37
C PRO A 30 0.58 19.33 -11.69
N GLU A 31 -0.73 19.41 -11.59
CA GLU A 31 -1.60 19.57 -12.75
C GLU A 31 -2.72 20.58 -12.46
N THR A 32 -3.33 21.08 -13.54
CA THR A 32 -4.52 21.91 -13.47
C THR A 32 -5.58 21.32 -14.38
N THR A 33 -6.84 21.45 -13.97
CA THR A 33 -7.98 21.03 -14.78
C THR A 33 -9.13 22.01 -14.57
N THR A 34 -10.17 21.86 -15.39
CA THR A 34 -11.34 22.72 -15.33
C THR A 34 -12.54 21.86 -14.94
N ASP A 35 -13.31 22.31 -13.96
CA ASP A 35 -14.52 21.61 -13.55
C ASP A 35 -15.66 21.80 -14.55
N PHE A 36 -16.79 21.16 -14.26
CA PHE A 36 -17.98 21.23 -15.11
C PHE A 36 -18.49 22.67 -15.31
N TYR A 37 -18.22 23.57 -14.36
CA TYR A 37 -18.66 24.97 -14.41
C TYR A 37 -17.62 25.90 -15.02
N GLY A 38 -16.52 25.38 -15.55
CA GLY A 38 -15.45 26.17 -16.14
C GLY A 38 -14.46 26.75 -15.15
N LYS A 39 -14.54 26.36 -13.87
CA LYS A 39 -13.61 26.81 -12.84
C LYS A 39 -12.32 26.00 -12.87
N VAL A 40 -11.18 26.69 -12.98
CA VAL A 40 -9.86 26.04 -12.99
C VAL A 40 -9.45 25.73 -11.54
N PHE A 41 -8.95 24.52 -11.31
CA PHE A 41 -8.37 24.14 -10.04
C PHE A 41 -7.09 23.35 -10.24
N SER A 42 -6.19 23.39 -9.23
CA SER A 42 -4.91 22.72 -9.24
C SER A 42 -4.97 21.49 -8.33
N PHE A 43 -4.28 20.43 -8.73
CA PHE A 43 -4.13 19.22 -7.95
C PHE A 43 -2.80 18.56 -8.25
N ASN A 44 -2.42 17.55 -7.46
CA ASN A 44 -1.24 16.76 -7.72
C ASN A 44 -1.64 15.36 -8.18
N ARG A 45 -1.04 14.90 -9.27
CA ARG A 45 -1.14 13.52 -9.70
C ARG A 45 -0.03 12.73 -9.02
N LEU A 46 -0.42 11.73 -8.25
CA LEU A 46 0.51 10.91 -7.47
C LEU A 46 0.82 9.65 -8.25
N LEU A 47 2.09 9.49 -8.60
CA LEU A 47 2.55 8.27 -9.25
C LEU A 47 2.80 7.22 -8.18
N THR A 48 2.29 5.99 -8.39
CA THR A 48 2.36 4.92 -7.40
C THR A 48 3.01 3.64 -7.91
N GLY A 49 3.50 3.70 -9.15
CA GLY A 49 4.17 2.57 -9.80
C GLY A 49 4.36 2.86 -11.27
N PRO A 50 4.84 1.89 -12.05
CA PRO A 50 5.16 2.12 -13.46
C PRO A 50 4.00 2.61 -14.31
N HIS A 51 2.78 2.21 -13.99
CA HIS A 51 1.60 2.50 -14.82
C HIS A 51 0.37 2.96 -14.04
N THR A 52 0.53 3.27 -12.76
CA THR A 52 -0.60 3.69 -11.92
C THR A 52 -0.40 5.11 -11.40
N CYS A 53 -1.50 5.83 -11.35
CA CYS A 53 -1.53 7.17 -10.77
C CYS A 53 -2.87 7.41 -10.08
N ILE A 54 -2.85 8.26 -9.07
CA ILE A 54 -4.04 8.63 -8.29
C ILE A 54 -3.98 10.14 -8.07
N GLU A 55 -5.09 10.81 -8.31
CA GLU A 55 -5.20 12.23 -8.00
C GLU A 55 -5.25 12.42 -6.48
N ASP A 56 -4.55 13.44 -5.97
CA ASP A 56 -4.43 13.67 -4.53
C ASP A 56 -5.77 13.88 -3.84
N TYR A 57 -6.76 14.48 -4.54
CA TYR A 57 -8.11 14.69 -3.99
C TYR A 57 -8.90 13.37 -3.84
N ASN A 58 -8.45 12.27 -4.44
CA ASN A 58 -9.05 10.95 -4.30
C ASN A 58 -8.44 10.14 -3.17
N THR A 59 -7.43 10.67 -2.47
CA THR A 59 -6.86 9.99 -1.32
C THR A 59 -7.75 10.13 -0.08
N ILE A 60 -7.66 9.14 0.79
CA ILE A 60 -8.43 9.11 2.05
C ILE A 60 -7.44 9.25 3.20
N ALA A 61 -7.80 10.07 4.19
CA ALA A 61 -6.95 10.28 5.36
C ALA A 61 -6.75 8.96 6.13
N PRO A 62 -5.54 8.71 6.67
CA PRO A 62 -5.28 7.52 7.50
C PRO A 62 -6.18 7.40 8.73
N SER A 63 -6.72 8.52 9.20
CA SER A 63 -7.65 8.56 10.34
C SER A 63 -9.07 8.11 10.01
N ASN A 64 -9.39 7.93 8.71
CA ASN A 64 -10.73 7.47 8.31
C ASN A 64 -10.98 6.07 8.86
N PRO A 65 -12.18 5.80 9.44
CA PRO A 65 -12.50 4.49 10.00
C PRO A 65 -12.34 3.32 9.02
N LYS A 66 -12.67 3.52 7.76
CA LYS A 66 -12.49 2.50 6.71
C LYS A 66 -11.02 2.16 6.51
N VAL A 67 -10.14 3.17 6.52
CA VAL A 67 -8.69 2.98 6.39
C VAL A 67 -8.14 2.26 7.61
N LYS A 68 -8.57 2.63 8.80
CA LYS A 68 -8.15 1.97 10.05
C LYS A 68 -8.53 0.49 10.05
N ALA A 69 -9.75 0.16 9.61
CA ALA A 69 -10.20 -1.22 9.50
C ALA A 69 -9.38 -2.01 8.47
N TYR A 70 -9.09 -1.39 7.32
CA TYR A 70 -8.25 -1.97 6.29
C TYR A 70 -6.83 -2.27 6.80
N VAL A 71 -6.20 -1.31 7.47
CA VAL A 71 -4.84 -1.49 8.01
C VAL A 71 -4.80 -2.62 9.03
N LYS A 72 -5.82 -2.68 9.91
CA LYS A 72 -5.93 -3.76 10.91
C LYS A 72 -6.06 -5.12 10.24
N GLU A 73 -6.89 -5.21 9.20
CA GLU A 73 -7.07 -6.45 8.42
C GLU A 73 -5.78 -6.88 7.73
N MET A 74 -5.07 -5.92 7.11
CA MET A 74 -3.80 -6.21 6.43
C MET A 74 -2.72 -6.68 7.41
N LYS A 75 -2.65 -6.07 8.59
CA LYS A 75 -1.72 -6.52 9.65
C LYS A 75 -2.04 -7.95 10.10
N ALA A 76 -3.32 -8.26 10.29
CA ALA A 76 -3.74 -9.61 10.67
C ALA A 76 -3.40 -10.66 9.61
N LYS A 77 -3.63 -10.34 8.34
CA LYS A 77 -3.25 -11.20 7.22
C LYS A 77 -1.75 -11.40 7.14
N ARG A 78 -0.98 -10.34 7.35
CA ARG A 78 0.49 -10.40 7.36
C ARG A 78 1.00 -11.30 8.48
N GLU A 79 0.46 -11.15 9.69
CA GLU A 79 0.80 -12.00 10.84
C GLU A 79 0.47 -13.48 10.59
N ALA A 80 -0.69 -13.75 10.01
CA ALA A 80 -1.07 -15.12 9.64
C ALA A 80 -0.10 -15.71 8.62
N LEU A 81 0.33 -14.93 7.64
CA LEU A 81 1.28 -15.37 6.63
C LEU A 81 2.66 -15.66 7.24
N ILE A 82 3.12 -14.82 8.16
CA ILE A 82 4.37 -15.04 8.88
C ILE A 82 4.32 -16.35 9.69
N ASN A 83 3.23 -16.56 10.42
CA ASN A 83 3.03 -17.79 11.19
C ASN A 83 3.05 -19.02 10.29
N GLU A 84 2.34 -18.97 9.18
CA GLU A 84 2.27 -20.06 8.22
C GLU A 84 3.65 -20.38 7.63
N ALA A 85 4.40 -19.36 7.22
CA ALA A 85 5.73 -19.53 6.65
C ALA A 85 6.71 -20.13 7.66
N LEU A 86 6.69 -19.65 8.91
CA LEU A 86 7.57 -20.16 9.96
C LEU A 86 7.23 -21.59 10.35
N MET A 87 5.96 -21.94 10.44
CA MET A 87 5.53 -23.30 10.74
C MET A 87 5.84 -24.27 9.61
N PHE A 88 5.79 -23.81 8.38
CA PHE A 88 6.19 -24.60 7.22
C PHE A 88 7.69 -24.92 7.24
N ALA A 89 8.51 -23.90 7.56
CA ALA A 89 9.97 -24.05 7.61
C ALA A 89 10.45 -24.86 8.83
N TYR A 90 9.74 -24.74 9.97
CA TYR A 90 10.13 -25.35 11.24
C TYR A 90 8.93 -26.01 11.93
N PRO A 91 8.41 -27.12 11.39
CA PRO A 91 7.15 -27.72 11.86
C PRO A 91 7.19 -28.24 13.30
N ASP A 92 8.38 -28.58 13.81
CA ASP A 92 8.53 -29.14 15.15
C ASP A 92 8.79 -28.08 16.23
N ARG A 93 8.82 -26.83 15.85
CA ARG A 93 9.14 -25.74 16.75
C ARG A 93 7.88 -25.13 17.35
N LYS A 94 7.89 -24.88 18.67
CA LYS A 94 6.68 -24.40 19.38
C LYS A 94 6.53 -22.89 19.43
N GLY A 95 7.53 -22.14 19.03
CA GLY A 95 7.43 -20.69 19.02
C GLY A 95 8.64 -20.04 18.39
N PHE A 96 8.50 -18.73 18.12
CA PHE A 96 9.52 -17.95 17.42
C PHE A 96 9.73 -16.63 18.13
N SER A 97 10.99 -16.20 18.20
CA SER A 97 11.34 -14.92 18.78
C SER A 97 10.87 -13.76 17.90
N LYS A 98 10.84 -12.57 18.49
CA LYS A 98 10.49 -11.35 17.77
C LYS A 98 11.42 -11.09 16.59
N ASP A 99 12.72 -11.36 16.77
CA ASP A 99 13.72 -11.16 15.72
C ASP A 99 13.55 -12.15 14.56
N GLU A 100 13.22 -13.40 14.89
CA GLU A 100 12.92 -14.41 13.88
C GLU A 100 11.69 -14.05 13.04
N ARG A 101 10.66 -13.52 13.68
CA ARG A 101 9.45 -13.03 12.99
C ARG A 101 9.76 -11.84 12.09
N LYS A 102 10.60 -10.92 12.52
CA LYS A 102 11.04 -9.79 11.70
C LYS A 102 11.86 -10.24 10.49
N ALA A 103 12.74 -11.21 10.68
CA ALA A 103 13.52 -11.78 9.59
C ALA A 103 12.64 -12.44 8.55
N CYS A 104 11.62 -13.19 8.98
CA CYS A 104 10.64 -13.80 8.08
C CYS A 104 9.86 -12.75 7.30
N ASP A 105 9.44 -11.66 7.96
CA ASP A 105 8.71 -10.56 7.33
C ASP A 105 9.54 -9.92 6.20
N ARG A 106 10.84 -9.70 6.43
CA ARG A 106 11.75 -9.16 5.41
C ARG A 106 11.91 -10.12 4.22
N LEU A 107 11.99 -11.42 4.50
CA LEU A 107 12.09 -12.43 3.45
C LEU A 107 10.84 -12.47 2.58
N LEU A 108 9.67 -12.33 3.19
CA LEU A 108 8.40 -12.26 2.45
C LEU A 108 8.33 -11.03 1.56
N ASP A 109 8.78 -9.88 2.04
CA ASP A 109 8.84 -8.66 1.23
C ASP A 109 9.80 -8.81 0.05
N PHE A 110 10.97 -9.38 0.30
CA PHE A 110 11.96 -9.65 -0.75
C PHE A 110 11.39 -10.58 -1.82
N ALA A 111 10.79 -11.68 -1.39
CA ALA A 111 10.20 -12.65 -2.31
C ALA A 111 9.08 -12.04 -3.16
N TYR A 112 8.21 -11.24 -2.53
CA TYR A 112 7.13 -10.57 -3.23
C TYR A 112 7.65 -9.58 -4.28
N THR A 113 8.67 -8.80 -3.92
CA THR A 113 9.30 -7.84 -4.83
C THR A 113 9.92 -8.57 -6.04
N LYS A 114 10.62 -9.67 -5.79
CA LYS A 114 11.25 -10.46 -6.86
C LYS A 114 10.22 -11.11 -7.79
N MET A 115 9.13 -11.58 -7.25
CA MET A 115 8.03 -12.13 -8.06
C MET A 115 7.42 -11.07 -8.97
N LYS A 116 7.22 -9.87 -8.47
CA LYS A 116 6.72 -8.76 -9.29
C LYS A 116 7.69 -8.36 -10.40
N GLU A 117 8.98 -8.31 -10.12
CA GLU A 117 9.99 -8.03 -11.14
C GLU A 117 9.96 -9.07 -12.26
N LEU A 118 9.77 -10.34 -11.93
CA LEU A 118 9.66 -11.42 -12.91
C LEU A 118 8.40 -11.30 -13.77
N GLU A 119 7.28 -10.91 -13.19
CA GLU A 119 6.04 -10.69 -13.92
C GLU A 119 6.17 -9.56 -14.94
N GLU A 120 6.90 -8.51 -14.62
CA GLU A 120 7.12 -7.37 -15.52
C GLU A 120 7.98 -7.73 -16.74
N PHE A 121 8.77 -8.81 -16.68
CA PHE A 121 9.59 -9.28 -17.78
C PHE A 121 8.86 -10.26 -18.71
N GLU A 122 7.74 -10.76 -18.32
CA GLU A 122 6.91 -11.61 -19.16
C GLU A 122 5.93 -10.76 -20.00
#